data_f74e813ea57ac6c1cf15575db0180282
#
_entry.id   f74e813ea57ac6c1cf15575db0180282
#
_cell.length_a   1.000
_cell.length_b   1.000
_cell.length_c   1.000
_cell.angle_alpha   90.00
_cell.angle_beta   90.00
_cell.angle_gamma   90.00
#
_symmetry.space_group_name_H-M   'P 1'
#
loop_
_entity.id
_entity.type
_entity.pdbx_description
1 polymer ?
#
loop_
_entity_poly.entity_id
_entity_poly.type
_entity_poly.pdbx_seq_one_letter_code
_entity_poly.pdbx_strand_id
1 'polypeptide(L)'
;IQNLIIPYIGEMQMQKLRPYHIEALYDTLSKTPCGQYVGGKRRDLSPKQQKRTLSGTTLHEVHQLLHNSFLLAVEWGILIKSPVPVEAPKKTTQERSIWEVEEMRAALDSMEDPILHLAVHLTLVGALREGEVAGLTPEDIDFDAANGMGTFTVNRSMQRVQKNTLAQVDKGCILRIFPDKLEGSKTSLILKDTKTEASCRTIFMTAALREELKQWLERLKREEALDPERYRNSGMLLR
;
A
#
# COMPACT_ATOMS: atom_id res chain seq x y z
N ILE A 1 -9.32 -4.86 13.16
CA ILE A 1 -9.86 -5.51 14.36
C ILE A 1 -10.16 -4.46 15.41
N GLN A 2 -9.18 -3.69 15.91
CA GLN A 2 -9.29 -2.72 17.01
C GLN A 2 -10.39 -1.65 16.83
N ASN A 3 -10.68 -1.27 15.60
CA ASN A 3 -11.61 -0.17 15.31
C ASN A 3 -13.01 -0.64 14.91
N LEU A 4 -13.14 -1.87 14.40
CA LEU A 4 -14.37 -2.34 13.76
C LEU A 4 -14.97 -3.61 14.39
N ILE A 5 -14.24 -4.29 15.26
CA ILE A 5 -14.70 -5.55 15.86
C ILE A 5 -14.69 -5.44 17.38
N ILE A 6 -13.52 -5.14 17.97
CA ILE A 6 -13.36 -5.09 19.43
C ILE A 6 -14.35 -4.14 20.11
N PRO A 7 -14.63 -2.91 19.61
CA PRO A 7 -15.55 -1.99 20.27
C PRO A 7 -17.00 -2.48 20.38
N TYR A 8 -17.36 -3.48 19.60
CA TYR A 8 -18.76 -3.95 19.49
C TYR A 8 -18.99 -5.34 20.09
N ILE A 9 -18.07 -6.26 19.84
CA ILE A 9 -18.22 -7.66 20.26
C ILE A 9 -17.00 -8.20 21.02
N GLY A 10 -15.95 -7.38 21.22
CA GLY A 10 -14.69 -7.84 21.82
C GLY A 10 -14.77 -8.29 23.25
N GLU A 11 -15.76 -7.82 24.02
CA GLU A 11 -16.00 -8.20 25.42
C GLU A 11 -16.85 -9.48 25.54
N MET A 12 -17.43 -9.95 24.42
CA MET A 12 -18.28 -11.13 24.44
C MET A 12 -17.44 -12.40 24.39
N GLN A 13 -17.75 -13.35 25.27
CA GLN A 13 -17.14 -14.69 25.21
C GLN A 13 -17.49 -15.35 23.87
N MET A 14 -16.50 -15.91 23.19
CA MET A 14 -16.63 -16.50 21.85
C MET A 14 -17.73 -17.57 21.80
N GLN A 15 -17.87 -18.38 22.84
CA GLN A 15 -18.89 -19.45 22.97
C GLN A 15 -20.33 -18.90 23.11
N LYS A 16 -20.48 -17.64 23.52
CA LYS A 16 -21.78 -16.96 23.66
C LYS A 16 -22.20 -16.18 22.40
N LEU A 17 -21.31 -16.03 21.44
CA LEU A 17 -21.65 -15.39 20.17
C LEU A 17 -22.65 -16.25 19.40
N ARG A 18 -23.64 -15.58 18.81
CA ARG A 18 -24.69 -16.19 17.99
C ARG A 18 -24.78 -15.44 16.67
N PRO A 19 -25.37 -16.02 15.61
CA PRO A 19 -25.48 -15.38 14.30
C PRO A 19 -26.07 -13.98 14.36
N TYR A 20 -27.11 -13.76 15.16
CA TYR A 20 -27.74 -12.45 15.29
C TYR A 20 -26.81 -11.37 15.86
N HIS A 21 -25.81 -11.71 16.67
CA HIS A 21 -24.81 -10.74 17.15
C HIS A 21 -23.90 -10.27 15.99
N ILE A 22 -23.58 -11.18 15.08
CA ILE A 22 -22.76 -10.86 13.91
C ILE A 22 -23.57 -10.03 12.91
N GLU A 23 -24.86 -10.35 12.71
CA GLU A 23 -25.76 -9.56 11.86
C GLU A 23 -25.95 -8.15 12.42
N ALA A 24 -26.19 -8.03 13.74
CA ALA A 24 -26.28 -6.73 14.42
C ALA A 24 -24.98 -5.91 14.32
N LEU A 25 -23.82 -6.58 14.35
CA LEU A 25 -22.54 -5.93 14.09
C LEU A 25 -22.50 -5.35 12.68
N TYR A 26 -22.88 -6.11 11.65
CA TYR A 26 -22.87 -5.63 10.27
C TYR A 26 -23.85 -4.46 10.07
N ASP A 27 -25.06 -4.54 10.64
CA ASP A 27 -26.02 -3.44 10.60
C ASP A 27 -25.47 -2.17 11.27
N THR A 28 -24.85 -2.32 12.44
CA THR A 28 -24.22 -1.21 13.15
C THR A 28 -23.05 -0.63 12.35
N LEU A 29 -22.16 -1.46 11.81
CA LEU A 29 -21.03 -1.00 11.02
C LEU A 29 -21.45 -0.29 9.73
N SER A 30 -22.54 -0.73 9.09
CA SER A 30 -23.06 -0.09 7.88
C SER A 30 -23.48 1.37 8.11
N LYS A 31 -23.89 1.70 9.34
CA LYS A 31 -24.30 3.04 9.79
C LYS A 31 -23.16 3.80 10.47
N THR A 32 -22.01 3.14 10.73
CA THR A 32 -20.89 3.75 11.44
C THR A 32 -20.12 4.70 10.53
N PRO A 33 -19.88 5.95 10.95
CA PRO A 33 -19.06 6.88 10.21
C PRO A 33 -17.62 6.40 10.04
N CYS A 34 -17.03 6.67 8.87
CA CYS A 34 -15.61 6.40 8.63
C CYS A 34 -14.74 7.15 9.63
N GLY A 35 -13.79 6.44 10.28
CA GLY A 35 -12.90 7.03 11.26
C GLY A 35 -13.50 7.27 12.64
N GLN A 36 -14.69 6.70 12.94
CA GLN A 36 -15.32 6.77 14.26
C GLN A 36 -14.43 6.21 15.37
N TYR A 37 -13.63 5.20 15.07
CA TYR A 37 -12.64 4.64 16.00
C TYR A 37 -11.24 4.70 15.39
N VAL A 38 -10.25 5.03 16.22
CA VAL A 38 -8.83 5.02 15.86
C VAL A 38 -8.05 4.44 17.04
N GLY A 39 -7.31 3.35 16.80
CA GLY A 39 -6.60 2.63 17.86
C GLY A 39 -7.52 2.12 18.98
N GLY A 40 -8.75 1.72 18.64
CA GLY A 40 -9.78 1.24 19.58
C GLY A 40 -10.51 2.34 20.35
N LYS A 41 -10.12 3.61 20.21
CA LYS A 41 -10.74 4.74 20.91
C LYS A 41 -11.74 5.45 20.00
N ARG A 42 -12.93 5.76 20.54
CA ARG A 42 -13.95 6.55 19.86
C ARG A 42 -13.46 8.00 19.70
N ARG A 43 -13.80 8.59 18.55
CA ARG A 43 -13.45 9.99 18.23
C ARG A 43 -14.72 10.79 17.98
N ASP A 44 -14.66 12.08 18.32
CA ASP A 44 -15.66 13.04 17.88
C ASP A 44 -15.36 13.43 16.43
N LEU A 45 -16.36 13.25 15.57
CA LEU A 45 -16.25 13.53 14.15
C LEU A 45 -17.02 14.83 13.83
N SER A 46 -16.44 15.63 12.92
CA SER A 46 -17.14 16.79 12.39
C SER A 46 -18.42 16.38 11.60
N PRO A 47 -19.42 17.26 11.46
CA PRO A 47 -20.65 16.94 10.73
C PRO A 47 -20.42 16.44 9.29
N LYS A 48 -19.36 16.92 8.63
CA LYS A 48 -18.97 16.48 7.28
C LYS A 48 -18.44 15.04 7.29
N GLN A 49 -17.67 14.68 8.30
CA GLN A 49 -17.12 13.33 8.46
C GLN A 49 -18.16 12.29 8.86
N GLN A 50 -19.18 12.70 9.64
CA GLN A 50 -20.28 11.82 10.06
C GLN A 50 -21.14 11.34 8.88
N LYS A 51 -21.18 12.08 7.76
CA LYS A 51 -21.94 11.70 6.56
C LYS A 51 -21.34 10.55 5.77
N ARG A 52 -20.06 10.25 5.97
CA ARG A 52 -19.36 9.19 5.24
C ARG A 52 -19.32 7.91 6.08
N THR A 53 -20.21 6.97 5.78
CA THR A 53 -20.24 5.65 6.43
C THR A 53 -19.25 4.66 5.81
N LEU A 54 -19.06 3.53 6.49
CA LEU A 54 -18.21 2.43 5.99
C LEU A 54 -18.79 1.84 4.70
N SER A 55 -17.90 1.50 3.77
CA SER A 55 -18.29 0.89 2.50
C SER A 55 -18.66 -0.59 2.65
N GLY A 56 -19.50 -1.10 1.74
CA GLY A 56 -19.81 -2.52 1.68
C GLY A 56 -18.56 -3.40 1.51
N THR A 57 -17.53 -2.89 0.83
CA THR A 57 -16.22 -3.59 0.72
C THR A 57 -15.57 -3.76 2.09
N THR A 58 -15.57 -2.72 2.95
CA THR A 58 -15.02 -2.82 4.31
C THR A 58 -15.82 -3.80 5.18
N LEU A 59 -17.15 -3.80 5.05
CA LEU A 59 -17.98 -4.79 5.75
C LEU A 59 -17.68 -6.21 5.30
N HIS A 60 -17.47 -6.41 4.00
CA HIS A 60 -17.09 -7.71 3.45
C HIS A 60 -15.73 -8.19 3.98
N GLU A 61 -14.74 -7.29 4.11
CA GLU A 61 -13.44 -7.61 4.70
C GLU A 61 -13.56 -7.99 6.19
N VAL A 62 -14.41 -7.29 6.94
CA VAL A 62 -14.72 -7.65 8.34
C VAL A 62 -15.36 -9.03 8.41
N HIS A 63 -16.34 -9.31 7.54
CA HIS A 63 -16.96 -10.63 7.44
C HIS A 63 -15.93 -11.72 7.15
N GLN A 64 -15.07 -11.53 6.15
CA GLN A 64 -14.06 -12.50 5.75
C GLN A 64 -13.08 -12.81 6.89
N LEU A 65 -12.66 -11.76 7.62
CA LEU A 65 -11.80 -11.94 8.79
C LEU A 65 -12.49 -12.74 9.90
N LEU A 66 -13.73 -12.38 10.25
CA LEU A 66 -14.51 -13.12 11.25
C LEU A 66 -14.77 -14.56 10.80
N HIS A 67 -15.19 -14.75 9.56
CA HIS A 67 -15.48 -16.09 9.02
C HIS A 67 -14.27 -17.01 9.15
N ASN A 68 -13.10 -16.58 8.66
CA ASN A 68 -11.87 -17.36 8.74
C ASN A 68 -11.44 -17.62 10.19
N SER A 69 -11.54 -16.61 11.06
CA SER A 69 -11.17 -16.75 12.48
C SER A 69 -12.07 -17.75 13.21
N PHE A 70 -13.38 -17.72 12.96
CA PHE A 70 -14.32 -18.63 13.60
C PHE A 70 -14.27 -20.04 13.00
N LEU A 71 -13.96 -20.22 11.73
CA LEU A 71 -13.67 -21.53 11.15
C LEU A 71 -12.46 -22.17 11.82
N LEU A 72 -11.38 -21.40 12.01
CA LEU A 72 -10.20 -21.88 12.72
C LEU A 72 -10.49 -22.24 14.17
N ALA A 73 -11.36 -21.48 14.86
CA ALA A 73 -11.80 -21.80 16.21
C ALA A 73 -12.61 -23.10 16.29
N VAL A 74 -13.37 -23.43 15.25
CA VAL A 74 -14.05 -24.73 15.12
C VAL A 74 -13.05 -25.84 14.86
N GLU A 75 -12.09 -25.65 13.98
CA GLU A 75 -11.02 -26.61 13.69
C GLU A 75 -10.19 -26.94 14.95
N TRP A 76 -9.91 -25.94 15.77
CA TRP A 76 -9.20 -26.11 17.05
C TRP A 76 -10.08 -26.69 18.19
N GLY A 77 -11.36 -26.98 17.93
CA GLY A 77 -12.27 -27.50 18.92
C GLY A 77 -12.73 -26.50 20.00
N ILE A 78 -12.44 -25.21 19.82
CA ILE A 78 -12.87 -24.14 20.73
C ILE A 78 -14.38 -23.89 20.59
N LEU A 79 -14.90 -24.06 19.39
CA LEU A 79 -16.33 -23.96 19.08
C LEU A 79 -16.83 -25.21 18.37
N ILE A 80 -18.11 -25.55 18.59
CA ILE A 80 -18.78 -26.63 17.86
C ILE A 80 -19.19 -26.16 16.45
N LYS A 81 -19.60 -24.89 16.32
CA LYS A 81 -20.08 -24.31 15.07
C LYS A 81 -19.75 -22.81 15.03
N SER A 82 -19.41 -22.33 13.83
CA SER A 82 -19.20 -20.90 13.58
C SER A 82 -20.51 -20.11 13.74
N PRO A 83 -20.51 -18.97 14.45
CA PRO A 83 -21.65 -18.06 14.53
C PRO A 83 -21.73 -17.11 13.33
N VAL A 84 -20.75 -17.10 12.43
CA VAL A 84 -20.72 -16.19 11.28
C VAL A 84 -21.64 -16.71 10.19
N PRO A 85 -22.60 -15.90 9.68
CA PRO A 85 -23.45 -16.30 8.56
C PRO A 85 -22.62 -16.70 7.33
N VAL A 86 -23.18 -17.60 6.52
CA VAL A 86 -22.52 -18.04 5.28
C VAL A 86 -22.53 -16.91 4.24
N GLU A 87 -23.60 -16.10 4.20
CA GLU A 87 -23.73 -15.00 3.28
C GLU A 87 -22.98 -13.76 3.78
N ALA A 88 -22.02 -13.31 2.97
CA ALA A 88 -21.28 -12.10 3.25
C ALA A 88 -22.08 -10.83 2.87
N PRO A 89 -21.87 -9.70 3.58
CA PRO A 89 -22.40 -8.41 3.13
C PRO A 89 -21.98 -8.11 1.69
N LYS A 90 -22.91 -7.54 0.89
CA LYS A 90 -22.65 -7.19 -0.51
C LYS A 90 -21.52 -6.17 -0.63
N LYS A 91 -20.56 -6.43 -1.52
CA LYS A 91 -19.53 -5.45 -1.86
C LYS A 91 -20.15 -4.29 -2.62
N THR A 92 -19.78 -3.08 -2.24
CA THR A 92 -20.07 -1.90 -3.07
C THR A 92 -18.97 -1.82 -4.13
N THR A 93 -19.25 -2.28 -5.32
CA THR A 93 -18.32 -2.15 -6.45
C THR A 93 -18.58 -0.78 -7.09
N GLN A 94 -17.58 0.09 -7.06
CA GLN A 94 -17.54 1.27 -7.92
C GLN A 94 -16.82 0.88 -9.20
N GLU A 95 -17.48 1.04 -10.33
CA GLU A 95 -16.81 0.98 -11.63
C GLU A 95 -15.78 2.11 -11.67
N ARG A 96 -14.54 1.75 -11.91
CA ARG A 96 -13.46 2.71 -12.13
C ARG A 96 -13.33 2.91 -13.61
N SER A 97 -13.39 4.15 -14.07
CA SER A 97 -13.01 4.49 -15.44
C SER A 97 -11.53 4.19 -15.63
N ILE A 98 -11.19 3.58 -16.73
CA ILE A 98 -9.82 3.40 -17.18
C ILE A 98 -9.55 4.56 -18.13
N TRP A 99 -8.41 5.21 -17.95
CA TRP A 99 -8.01 6.32 -18.83
C TRP A 99 -7.67 5.80 -20.22
N GLU A 100 -8.14 6.48 -21.23
CA GLU A 100 -7.74 6.27 -22.60
C GLU A 100 -6.31 6.79 -22.83
N VAL A 101 -5.69 6.37 -23.93
CA VAL A 101 -4.27 6.73 -24.23
C VAL A 101 -4.07 8.24 -24.30
N GLU A 102 -5.03 8.95 -24.88
CA GLU A 102 -5.04 10.40 -25.01
C GLU A 102 -5.11 11.09 -23.65
N GLU A 103 -5.92 10.57 -22.73
CA GLU A 103 -6.01 11.10 -21.35
C GLU A 103 -4.71 10.87 -20.59
N MET A 104 -4.09 9.69 -20.75
CA MET A 104 -2.80 9.38 -20.13
C MET A 104 -1.69 10.31 -20.63
N ARG A 105 -1.64 10.59 -21.95
CA ARG A 105 -0.68 11.53 -22.54
C ARG A 105 -0.90 12.93 -22.02
N ALA A 106 -2.14 13.42 -22.07
CA ALA A 106 -2.47 14.76 -21.58
C ALA A 106 -2.14 14.91 -20.08
N ALA A 107 -2.34 13.88 -19.29
CA ALA A 107 -1.96 13.88 -17.88
C ALA A 107 -0.45 13.98 -17.70
N LEU A 108 0.35 13.21 -18.44
CA LEU A 108 1.82 13.32 -18.42
C LEU A 108 2.28 14.71 -18.84
N ASP A 109 1.80 15.21 -19.98
CA ASP A 109 2.19 16.51 -20.52
C ASP A 109 1.85 17.69 -19.60
N SER A 110 0.85 17.52 -18.72
CA SER A 110 0.45 18.54 -17.74
C SER A 110 1.29 18.55 -16.46
N MET A 111 2.17 17.57 -16.26
CA MET A 111 2.97 17.45 -15.03
C MET A 111 4.21 18.33 -15.09
N GLU A 112 4.26 19.37 -14.26
CA GLU A 112 5.41 20.28 -14.14
C GLU A 112 6.53 19.72 -13.25
N ASP A 113 6.19 18.88 -12.25
CA ASP A 113 7.18 18.27 -11.36
C ASP A 113 7.86 17.08 -12.05
N PRO A 114 9.18 17.17 -12.34
CA PRO A 114 9.89 16.13 -13.07
C PRO A 114 10.01 14.82 -12.29
N ILE A 115 9.97 14.84 -10.96
CA ILE A 115 9.97 13.61 -10.15
C ILE A 115 8.63 12.90 -10.33
N LEU A 116 7.54 13.65 -10.24
CA LEU A 116 6.19 13.11 -10.41
C LEU A 116 6.00 12.59 -11.84
N HIS A 117 6.44 13.34 -12.85
CA HIS A 117 6.37 12.95 -14.25
C HIS A 117 7.06 11.60 -14.47
N LEU A 118 8.32 11.48 -14.06
CA LEU A 118 9.07 10.23 -14.21
C LEU A 118 8.43 9.06 -13.42
N ALA A 119 7.95 9.31 -12.20
CA ALA A 119 7.27 8.29 -11.38
C ALA A 119 6.01 7.75 -12.06
N VAL A 120 5.20 8.64 -12.65
CA VAL A 120 3.98 8.27 -13.37
C VAL A 120 4.34 7.55 -14.68
N HIS A 121 5.33 8.03 -15.43
CA HIS A 121 5.77 7.38 -16.66
C HIS A 121 6.28 5.95 -16.42
N LEU A 122 7.13 5.75 -15.40
CA LEU A 122 7.57 4.43 -14.95
C LEU A 122 6.37 3.53 -14.58
N THR A 123 5.39 4.09 -13.88
CA THR A 123 4.17 3.36 -13.48
C THR A 123 3.35 2.94 -14.69
N LEU A 124 3.17 3.81 -15.67
CA LEU A 124 2.41 3.51 -16.89
C LEU A 124 3.08 2.43 -17.73
N VAL A 125 4.42 2.50 -17.90
CA VAL A 125 5.16 1.50 -18.69
C VAL A 125 5.27 0.17 -17.97
N GLY A 126 5.52 0.17 -16.67
CA GLY A 126 5.84 -1.03 -15.90
C GLY A 126 4.70 -1.59 -15.05
N ALA A 127 3.54 -0.95 -15.01
CA ALA A 127 2.43 -1.26 -14.09
C ALA A 127 2.94 -1.37 -12.63
N LEU A 128 3.80 -0.44 -12.22
CA LEU A 128 4.48 -0.46 -10.93
C LEU A 128 3.55 -0.04 -9.79
N ARG A 129 3.75 -0.66 -8.63
CA ARG A 129 3.17 -0.16 -7.38
C ARG A 129 3.97 1.03 -6.85
N GLU A 130 3.34 1.93 -6.11
CA GLU A 130 3.99 3.09 -5.48
C GLU A 130 5.32 2.74 -4.78
N GLY A 131 5.32 1.69 -3.96
CA GLY A 131 6.53 1.26 -3.26
C GLY A 131 7.61 0.68 -4.17
N GLU A 132 7.25 0.09 -5.30
CA GLU A 132 8.20 -0.41 -6.30
C GLU A 132 8.87 0.76 -7.02
N VAL A 133 8.10 1.76 -7.45
CA VAL A 133 8.63 2.99 -8.07
C VAL A 133 9.60 3.70 -7.13
N ALA A 134 9.19 3.89 -5.86
CA ALA A 134 10.01 4.54 -4.85
C ALA A 134 11.26 3.71 -4.47
N GLY A 135 11.23 2.39 -4.71
CA GLY A 135 12.33 1.46 -4.42
C GLY A 135 13.35 1.28 -5.54
N LEU A 136 13.11 1.88 -6.73
CA LEU A 136 14.06 1.80 -7.83
C LEU A 136 15.36 2.57 -7.53
N THR A 137 16.47 2.01 -8.02
CA THR A 137 17.79 2.62 -7.97
C THR A 137 18.35 2.80 -9.38
N PRO A 138 19.35 3.64 -9.60
CA PRO A 138 20.04 3.74 -10.89
C PRO A 138 20.62 2.41 -11.40
N GLU A 139 20.99 1.52 -10.49
CA GLU A 139 21.58 0.20 -10.80
C GLU A 139 20.55 -0.79 -11.37
N ASP A 140 19.26 -0.53 -11.17
CA ASP A 140 18.18 -1.35 -11.73
C ASP A 140 17.96 -1.11 -13.22
N ILE A 141 18.62 -0.09 -13.81
CA ILE A 141 18.44 0.37 -15.18
C ILE A 141 19.57 -0.11 -16.05
N ASP A 142 19.23 -0.87 -17.08
CA ASP A 142 20.17 -1.35 -18.11
C ASP A 142 19.80 -0.76 -19.47
N PHE A 143 20.61 0.19 -19.95
CA PHE A 143 20.44 0.82 -21.26
C PHE A 143 20.98 -0.03 -22.42
N ASP A 144 21.83 -1.01 -22.14
CA ASP A 144 22.57 -1.80 -23.11
C ASP A 144 21.99 -3.23 -23.28
N ALA A 145 20.77 -3.46 -22.72
CA ALA A 145 20.09 -4.72 -22.90
C ALA A 145 20.01 -5.12 -24.37
N ALA A 146 20.17 -6.40 -24.64
CA ALA A 146 20.35 -6.99 -25.99
C ALA A 146 19.28 -6.62 -27.04
N ASN A 147 18.13 -6.10 -26.61
CA ASN A 147 17.05 -5.66 -27.48
C ASN A 147 17.21 -4.21 -28.04
N GLY A 148 18.26 -3.48 -27.62
CA GLY A 148 18.54 -2.10 -28.02
C GLY A 148 17.58 -1.06 -27.40
N MET A 149 16.52 -1.47 -26.71
CA MET A 149 15.57 -0.54 -26.05
C MET A 149 15.90 -0.25 -24.60
N GLY A 150 16.65 -1.15 -23.94
CA GLY A 150 16.95 -1.09 -22.52
C GLY A 150 15.86 -1.71 -21.66
N THR A 151 16.22 -1.99 -20.42
CA THR A 151 15.33 -2.60 -19.42
C THR A 151 15.50 -1.93 -18.07
N PHE A 152 14.52 -2.12 -17.18
CA PHE A 152 14.69 -1.89 -15.76
C PHE A 152 14.11 -3.05 -14.96
N THR A 153 14.74 -3.34 -13.82
CA THR A 153 14.38 -4.51 -12.98
C THR A 153 13.72 -4.06 -11.68
N VAL A 154 12.56 -4.62 -11.40
CA VAL A 154 11.82 -4.41 -10.15
C VAL A 154 12.10 -5.60 -9.24
N ASN A 155 12.86 -5.37 -8.18
CA ASN A 155 13.25 -6.40 -7.20
C ASN A 155 13.10 -5.92 -5.76
N ARG A 156 12.73 -4.67 -5.55
CA ARG A 156 12.65 -4.01 -4.25
C ARG A 156 11.38 -3.18 -4.12
N SER A 157 11.01 -2.88 -2.88
CA SER A 157 9.89 -2.01 -2.58
C SER A 157 10.18 -1.17 -1.35
N MET A 158 9.91 0.13 -1.44
CA MET A 158 9.98 1.04 -0.32
C MET A 158 8.66 1.04 0.45
N GLN A 159 8.73 1.01 1.77
CA GLN A 159 7.56 0.98 2.64
C GLN A 159 7.78 1.81 3.89
N ARG A 160 6.74 2.53 4.31
CA ARG A 160 6.71 3.20 5.61
C ARG A 160 6.08 2.27 6.66
N VAL A 161 6.82 1.98 7.73
CA VAL A 161 6.40 1.10 8.83
C VAL A 161 6.40 1.82 10.15
N GLN A 162 5.55 1.41 11.09
CA GLN A 162 5.60 1.95 12.46
C GLN A 162 6.82 1.37 13.19
N LYS A 163 7.52 2.21 13.97
CA LYS A 163 8.73 1.80 14.70
C LYS A 163 8.47 0.67 15.69
N ASN A 164 7.32 0.65 16.34
CA ASN A 164 6.94 -0.41 17.27
C ASN A 164 6.70 -1.77 16.59
N THR A 165 6.39 -1.77 15.29
CA THR A 165 6.21 -3.00 14.51
C THR A 165 7.46 -3.40 13.73
N LEU A 166 8.46 -2.52 13.64
CA LEU A 166 9.69 -2.79 12.90
C LEU A 166 10.45 -4.02 13.44
N ALA A 167 10.39 -4.26 14.76
CA ALA A 167 10.99 -5.44 15.39
C ALA A 167 10.30 -6.76 15.01
N GLN A 168 9.06 -6.71 14.51
CA GLN A 168 8.25 -7.85 14.08
C GLN A 168 8.38 -8.14 12.57
N VAL A 169 8.97 -7.20 11.83
CA VAL A 169 9.25 -7.39 10.39
C VAL A 169 10.42 -8.35 10.28
N ASP A 170 10.30 -9.31 9.36
CA ASP A 170 11.40 -10.22 9.08
C ASP A 170 12.64 -9.43 8.63
N LYS A 171 13.67 -9.49 9.46
CA LYS A 171 14.92 -8.75 9.26
C LYS A 171 15.67 -9.22 8.00
N GLY A 172 15.46 -10.46 7.56
CA GLY A 172 16.07 -11.00 6.34
C GLY A 172 15.56 -10.31 5.08
N CYS A 173 14.35 -9.73 5.11
CA CYS A 173 13.77 -9.02 3.98
C CYS A 173 14.09 -7.51 3.95
N ILE A 174 14.68 -6.94 5.02
CA ILE A 174 14.99 -5.51 5.09
C ILE A 174 16.40 -5.27 4.55
N LEU A 175 16.48 -4.60 3.41
CA LEU A 175 17.75 -4.21 2.77
C LEU A 175 18.34 -2.94 3.39
N ARG A 176 17.47 -1.97 3.73
CA ARG A 176 17.90 -0.68 4.29
C ARG A 176 16.82 -0.04 5.13
N ILE A 177 17.22 0.63 6.21
CA ILE A 177 16.37 1.53 7.00
C ILE A 177 16.89 2.95 6.76
N PHE A 178 16.02 3.85 6.30
CA PHE A 178 16.39 5.24 6.07
C PHE A 178 16.32 6.03 7.37
N PRO A 179 17.21 7.02 7.55
CA PRO A 179 17.17 7.90 8.70
C PRO A 179 15.86 8.72 8.72
N ASP A 180 15.36 8.99 9.89
CA ASP A 180 14.18 9.82 10.04
C ASP A 180 14.46 11.26 9.63
N LYS A 181 13.61 11.84 8.80
CA LYS A 181 13.70 13.26 8.41
C LYS A 181 13.22 14.21 9.52
N LEU A 182 12.34 13.72 10.40
CA LEU A 182 11.74 14.49 11.49
C LEU A 182 12.04 13.82 12.82
N GLU A 183 12.55 14.60 13.78
CA GLU A 183 12.72 14.15 15.16
C GLU A 183 11.37 13.74 15.76
N GLY A 184 11.33 12.63 16.51
CA GLY A 184 10.10 12.10 17.09
C GLY A 184 9.16 11.37 16.12
N SER A 185 9.58 11.10 14.89
CA SER A 185 8.79 10.30 13.94
C SER A 185 8.43 8.93 14.55
N LYS A 186 7.14 8.56 14.48
CA LYS A 186 6.62 7.27 14.93
C LYS A 186 6.78 6.17 13.86
N THR A 187 7.22 6.55 12.67
CA THR A 187 7.39 5.65 11.53
C THR A 187 8.79 5.75 10.96
N SER A 188 9.29 4.66 10.39
CA SER A 188 10.54 4.62 9.61
C SER A 188 10.27 4.20 8.18
N LEU A 189 11.06 4.70 7.26
CA LEU A 189 11.05 4.29 5.86
C LEU A 189 12.05 3.16 5.69
N ILE A 190 11.61 2.05 5.10
CA ILE A 190 12.46 0.89 4.85
C ILE A 190 12.43 0.53 3.37
N LEU A 191 13.57 0.05 2.89
CA LEU A 191 13.70 -0.64 1.61
C LEU A 191 13.74 -2.14 1.90
N LYS A 192 12.91 -2.90 1.24
CA LYS A 192 12.85 -4.36 1.40
C LYS A 192 12.78 -5.07 0.06
N ASP A 193 13.17 -6.34 0.07
CA ASP A 193 12.95 -7.23 -1.06
C ASP A 193 11.47 -7.36 -1.41
N THR A 194 11.18 -7.69 -2.65
CA THR A 194 9.83 -8.06 -3.07
C THR A 194 9.37 -9.31 -2.30
N LYS A 195 8.08 -9.33 -1.95
CA LYS A 195 7.48 -10.36 -1.09
C LYS A 195 7.56 -11.78 -1.66
N THR A 196 7.68 -11.91 -2.97
CA THR A 196 7.72 -13.19 -3.69
C THR A 196 8.64 -13.09 -4.90
N GLU A 197 9.24 -14.21 -5.31
CA GLU A 197 10.03 -14.30 -6.53
C GLU A 197 9.24 -13.83 -7.77
N ALA A 198 7.95 -14.13 -7.84
CA ALA A 198 7.04 -13.67 -8.91
C ALA A 198 6.88 -12.14 -8.97
N SER A 199 7.27 -11.42 -7.92
CA SER A 199 7.26 -9.95 -7.92
C SER A 199 8.55 -9.34 -8.48
N CYS A 200 9.62 -10.13 -8.59
CA CYS A 200 10.86 -9.74 -9.25
C CYS A 200 10.66 -9.88 -10.76
N ARG A 201 10.79 -8.77 -11.49
CA ARG A 201 10.56 -8.75 -12.93
C ARG A 201 11.38 -7.70 -13.64
N THR A 202 11.81 -8.03 -14.86
CA THR A 202 12.48 -7.11 -15.78
C THR A 202 11.49 -6.60 -16.81
N ILE A 203 11.46 -5.31 -17.04
CA ILE A 203 10.51 -4.60 -17.89
C ILE A 203 11.28 -3.89 -19.00
N PHE A 204 10.82 -4.03 -20.23
CA PHE A 204 11.38 -3.31 -21.36
C PHE A 204 10.93 -1.84 -21.36
N MET A 205 11.86 -0.95 -21.66
CA MET A 205 11.56 0.48 -21.77
C MET A 205 10.95 0.82 -23.12
N THR A 206 10.09 1.83 -23.12
CA THR A 206 9.76 2.56 -24.34
C THR A 206 10.91 3.50 -24.71
N ALA A 207 11.02 3.91 -25.98
CA ALA A 207 12.04 4.87 -26.41
C ALA A 207 11.95 6.19 -25.63
N ALA A 208 10.73 6.66 -25.37
CA ALA A 208 10.48 7.88 -24.62
C ALA A 208 10.97 7.77 -23.16
N LEU A 209 10.61 6.67 -22.45
CA LEU A 209 11.06 6.45 -21.08
C LEU A 209 12.58 6.32 -21.00
N ARG A 210 13.19 5.62 -21.96
CA ARG A 210 14.65 5.46 -22.05
C ARG A 210 15.38 6.80 -22.13
N GLU A 211 14.89 7.69 -22.98
CA GLU A 211 15.47 9.02 -23.15
C GLU A 211 15.28 9.88 -21.89
N GLU A 212 14.09 9.87 -21.30
CA GLU A 212 13.82 10.56 -20.05
C GLU A 212 14.71 10.08 -18.91
N LEU A 213 14.88 8.76 -18.75
CA LEU A 213 15.75 8.18 -17.73
C LEU A 213 17.23 8.56 -17.92
N LYS A 214 17.73 8.65 -19.16
CA LYS A 214 19.07 9.15 -19.43
C LYS A 214 19.25 10.58 -18.95
N GLN A 215 18.34 11.46 -19.35
CA GLN A 215 18.37 12.87 -18.96
C GLN A 215 18.25 13.01 -17.43
N TRP A 216 17.40 12.21 -16.81
CA TRP A 216 17.23 12.19 -15.37
C TRP A 216 18.51 11.78 -14.63
N LEU A 217 19.16 10.69 -15.04
CA LEU A 217 20.42 10.24 -14.44
C LEU A 217 21.56 11.22 -14.63
N GLU A 218 21.64 11.90 -15.79
CA GLU A 218 22.60 12.97 -16.00
C GLU A 218 22.33 14.18 -15.09
N ARG A 219 21.06 14.53 -14.89
CA ARG A 219 20.66 15.57 -13.94
C ARG A 219 21.08 15.18 -12.52
N LEU A 220 20.78 13.98 -12.06
CA LEU A 220 21.16 13.52 -10.73
C LEU A 220 22.68 13.60 -10.51
N LYS A 221 23.49 13.19 -11.49
CA LYS A 221 24.96 13.29 -11.42
C LYS A 221 25.44 14.73 -11.30
N ARG A 222 24.83 15.66 -12.05
CA ARG A 222 25.16 17.09 -11.97
C ARG A 222 24.80 17.68 -10.62
N GLU A 223 23.60 17.39 -10.12
CA GLU A 223 23.12 17.87 -8.81
C GLU A 223 23.99 17.34 -7.67
N GLU A 224 24.40 16.08 -7.71
CA GLU A 224 25.30 15.47 -6.72
C GLU A 224 26.70 16.09 -6.75
N ALA A 225 27.22 16.44 -7.94
CA ALA A 225 28.51 17.11 -8.08
C ALA A 225 28.48 18.56 -7.56
N LEU A 226 27.32 19.25 -7.64
CA LEU A 226 27.17 20.64 -7.19
C LEU A 226 27.03 20.77 -5.66
N ASP A 227 26.36 19.83 -5.02
CA ASP A 227 26.12 19.87 -3.57
C ASP A 227 26.11 18.45 -2.97
N PRO A 228 27.29 17.84 -2.76
CA PRO A 228 27.40 16.48 -2.25
C PRO A 228 26.82 16.30 -0.82
N GLU A 229 26.79 17.38 -0.03
CA GLU A 229 26.26 17.32 1.34
C GLU A 229 24.73 17.34 1.37
N ARG A 230 24.11 18.14 0.52
CA ARG A 230 22.67 18.22 0.36
C ARG A 230 22.09 16.97 -0.26
N TYR A 231 22.77 16.46 -1.27
CA TYR A 231 22.45 15.20 -1.94
C TYR A 231 23.12 14.02 -1.24
N ARG A 232 22.92 13.87 0.07
CA ARG A 232 23.26 12.63 0.75
C ARG A 232 22.59 11.50 0.00
N ASN A 233 23.41 10.83 -0.80
CA ASN A 233 22.94 9.83 -1.75
C ASN A 233 22.03 8.80 -1.06
N SER A 234 20.73 8.91 -1.25
CA SER A 234 19.79 7.91 -0.78
C SER A 234 19.97 6.58 -1.51
N GLY A 235 20.67 6.60 -2.66
CA GLY A 235 20.79 5.49 -3.59
C GLY A 235 19.52 5.24 -4.40
N MET A 236 18.46 6.05 -4.20
CA MET A 236 17.19 5.87 -4.91
C MET A 236 17.17 6.66 -6.21
N LEU A 237 16.43 6.15 -7.19
CA LEU A 237 16.24 6.81 -8.49
C LEU A 237 15.46 8.11 -8.33
N LEU A 238 14.36 8.07 -7.57
CA LEU A 238 13.53 9.23 -7.24
C LEU A 238 13.93 9.77 -5.86
N ARG A 239 14.39 11.04 -5.76
CA ARG A 239 14.92 11.63 -4.53
C ARG A 239 14.74 13.15 -4.43
#